data_d5c80286d32a76731a738ea4e672b921
#
_entry.id   d5c80286d32a76731a738ea4e672b921
#
_cell.length_a   1.000
_cell.length_b   1.000
_cell.length_c   1.000
_cell.angle_alpha   90.00
_cell.angle_beta   90.00
_cell.angle_gamma   90.00
#
_symmetry.space_group_name_H-M   'P 1'
#
loop_
_entity.id
_entity.type
_entity.pdbx_description
1 polymer ?
#
loop_
_entity_poly.entity_id
_entity_poly.type
_entity_poly.pdbx_seq_one_letter_code
_entity_poly.pdbx_strand_id
1 'polypeptide(L)'
;IGALLAHFAAVDRSYQRLTFDDRTPNAEEMREWQAALTLGDEGRRALRGQPLEYYVHELAESRRITLEHLATRDDAWLARPVPAAAAMNAHFAWFHVAEDEINHRGQIRWLRARLPRA
;
A
#
# COMPACT_ATOMS: atom_id res chain seq x y z
N ILE A 1 -2.78 12.99 6.78
CA ILE A 1 -3.73 12.01 6.20
C ILE A 1 -3.26 11.59 4.82
N GLY A 2 -2.95 12.52 3.90
CA GLY A 2 -2.47 12.20 2.55
C GLY A 2 -1.29 11.24 2.53
N ALA A 3 -0.30 11.41 3.41
CA ALA A 3 0.85 10.51 3.51
C ALA A 3 0.45 9.06 3.86
N LEU A 4 -0.57 8.87 4.69
CA LEU A 4 -1.08 7.53 5.02
C LEU A 4 -1.84 6.90 3.84
N LEU A 5 -2.57 7.69 3.07
CA LEU A 5 -3.21 7.20 1.84
C LEU A 5 -2.16 6.84 0.76
N ALA A 6 -1.11 7.65 0.64
CA ALA A 6 0.03 7.33 -0.23
C ALA A 6 0.73 6.04 0.22
N HIS A 7 0.87 5.85 1.53
CA HIS A 7 1.42 4.62 2.09
C HIS A 7 0.61 3.38 1.68
N PHE A 8 -0.71 3.42 1.79
CA PHE A 8 -1.56 2.30 1.34
C PHE A 8 -1.35 1.97 -0.14
N ALA A 9 -1.31 2.99 -1.01
CA ALA A 9 -1.06 2.79 -2.43
C ALA A 9 0.33 2.20 -2.70
N ALA A 10 1.36 2.67 -1.99
CA ALA A 10 2.72 2.17 -2.13
C ALA A 10 2.86 0.72 -1.62
N VAL A 11 2.20 0.38 -0.52
CA VAL A 11 2.15 -0.99 0.01
C VAL A 11 1.44 -1.91 -0.99
N ASP A 12 0.26 -1.55 -1.49
CA ASP A 12 -0.44 -2.31 -2.53
C ASP A 12 0.49 -2.59 -3.72
N ARG A 13 1.13 -1.55 -4.27
CA ARG A 13 2.03 -1.67 -5.43
C ARG A 13 3.23 -2.58 -5.15
N SER A 14 3.81 -2.48 -3.95
CA SER A 14 4.94 -3.34 -3.54
C SER A 14 4.52 -4.80 -3.51
N TYR A 15 3.35 -5.10 -2.92
CA TYR A 15 2.84 -6.47 -2.86
C TYR A 15 2.34 -6.99 -4.22
N GLN A 16 1.87 -6.13 -5.11
CA GLN A 16 1.61 -6.49 -6.51
C GLN A 16 2.90 -7.02 -7.17
N ARG A 17 4.03 -6.32 -7.01
CA ARG A 17 5.33 -6.77 -7.54
C ARG A 17 5.75 -8.12 -6.95
N LEU A 18 5.65 -8.25 -5.63
CA LEU A 18 6.05 -9.47 -4.92
C LEU A 18 5.20 -10.68 -5.30
N THR A 19 3.89 -10.53 -5.43
CA THR A 19 2.95 -11.66 -5.52
C THR A 19 2.39 -11.91 -6.92
N PHE A 20 2.20 -10.87 -7.74
CA PHE A 20 1.71 -11.01 -9.10
C PHE A 20 2.84 -11.09 -10.12
N ASP A 21 3.90 -10.33 -9.91
CA ASP A 21 5.05 -10.28 -10.82
C ASP A 21 6.23 -11.14 -10.35
N ASP A 22 6.13 -11.76 -9.18
CA ASP A 22 7.16 -12.63 -8.56
C ASP A 22 8.54 -11.96 -8.45
N ARG A 23 8.58 -10.67 -8.20
CA ARG A 23 9.81 -9.86 -8.08
C ARG A 23 9.72 -8.81 -6.97
N THR A 24 10.86 -8.35 -6.51
CA THR A 24 10.93 -7.12 -5.69
C THR A 24 10.72 -5.87 -6.54
N PRO A 25 10.24 -4.76 -5.96
CA PRO A 25 10.27 -3.47 -6.64
C PRO A 25 11.69 -3.13 -7.13
N ASN A 26 11.79 -2.58 -8.34
CA ASN A 26 13.07 -2.15 -8.89
C ASN A 26 13.52 -0.80 -8.29
N ALA A 27 14.74 -0.35 -8.65
CA ALA A 27 15.32 0.87 -8.09
C ALA A 27 14.50 2.13 -8.40
N GLU A 28 13.86 2.21 -9.56
CA GLU A 28 13.01 3.33 -9.95
C GLU A 28 11.70 3.34 -9.15
N GLU A 29 11.03 2.21 -9.05
CA GLU A 29 9.84 2.03 -8.22
C GLU A 29 10.12 2.35 -6.75
N MET A 30 11.27 1.90 -6.22
CA MET A 30 11.67 2.21 -4.85
C MET A 30 11.95 3.70 -4.65
N ARG A 31 12.58 4.38 -5.60
CA ARG A 31 12.77 5.85 -5.50
C ARG A 31 11.44 6.60 -5.47
N GLU A 32 10.47 6.14 -6.26
CA GLU A 32 9.13 6.74 -6.29
C GLU A 32 8.35 6.49 -4.99
N TRP A 33 8.42 5.26 -4.45
CA TRP A 33 7.57 4.84 -3.35
C TRP A 33 8.19 4.97 -1.96
N GLN A 34 9.50 5.16 -1.87
CA GLN A 34 10.27 5.14 -0.62
C GLN A 34 9.68 6.05 0.46
N ALA A 35 9.40 7.30 0.15
CA ALA A 35 8.86 8.26 1.12
C ALA A 35 7.49 7.82 1.68
N ALA A 36 6.66 7.23 0.82
CA ALA A 36 5.36 6.68 1.23
C ALA A 36 5.51 5.39 2.03
N LEU A 37 6.43 4.51 1.66
CA LEU A 37 6.70 3.26 2.39
C LEU A 37 7.32 3.53 3.77
N THR A 38 8.27 4.46 3.86
CA THR A 38 8.98 4.78 5.10
C THR A 38 8.13 5.59 6.07
N LEU A 39 7.27 6.48 5.54
CA LEU A 39 6.56 7.49 6.33
C LEU A 39 7.53 8.39 7.13
N GLY A 40 7.28 8.61 8.41
CA GLY A 40 8.15 9.38 9.29
C GLY A 40 8.42 10.79 8.78
N ASP A 41 9.62 11.29 9.04
CA ASP A 41 10.04 12.64 8.64
C ASP A 41 10.21 12.78 7.12
N GLU A 42 10.68 11.74 6.45
CA GLU A 42 10.81 11.71 5.00
C GLU A 42 9.44 11.80 4.33
N GLY A 43 8.48 10.99 4.76
CA GLY A 43 7.10 11.04 4.26
C GLY A 43 6.44 12.39 4.52
N ARG A 44 6.66 12.98 5.71
CA ARG A 44 6.14 14.31 6.05
C ARG A 44 6.72 15.43 5.17
N ARG A 45 7.97 15.30 4.75
CA ARG A 45 8.60 16.29 3.87
C ARG A 45 8.22 16.12 2.40
N ALA A 46 8.25 14.88 1.91
CA ALA A 46 8.07 14.57 0.50
C ALA A 46 6.59 14.56 0.06
N LEU A 47 5.68 14.13 0.96
CA LEU A 47 4.27 13.93 0.63
C LEU A 47 3.42 15.13 1.09
N ARG A 48 3.67 16.27 0.49
CA ARG A 48 3.00 17.55 0.78
C ARG A 48 2.52 18.22 -0.51
N GLY A 49 1.56 19.13 -0.34
CA GLY A 49 1.15 20.06 -1.40
C GLY A 49 0.16 19.49 -2.41
N GLN A 50 -0.15 18.21 -2.35
CA GLN A 50 -1.20 17.63 -3.18
C GLN A 50 -2.56 17.69 -2.46
N PRO A 51 -3.66 17.91 -3.18
CA PRO A 51 -5.01 17.84 -2.62
C PRO A 51 -5.33 16.41 -2.18
N LEU A 52 -6.28 16.26 -1.26
CA LEU A 52 -6.67 14.94 -0.74
C LEU A 52 -7.15 14.00 -1.84
N GLU A 53 -7.86 14.54 -2.81
CA GLU A 53 -8.40 13.80 -3.96
C GLU A 53 -7.31 13.12 -4.78
N TYR A 54 -6.12 13.70 -4.87
CA TYR A 54 -4.97 13.08 -5.52
C TYR A 54 -4.61 11.74 -4.85
N TYR A 55 -4.47 11.74 -3.53
CA TYR A 55 -4.12 10.52 -2.79
C TYR A 55 -5.23 9.47 -2.80
N VAL A 56 -6.48 9.91 -2.76
CA VAL A 56 -7.64 9.01 -2.87
C VAL A 56 -7.67 8.36 -4.25
N HIS A 57 -7.40 9.12 -5.32
CA HIS A 57 -7.33 8.59 -6.68
C HIS A 57 -6.20 7.57 -6.84
N GLU A 58 -4.99 7.89 -6.37
CA GLU A 58 -3.83 6.98 -6.43
C GLU A 58 -4.10 5.65 -5.71
N LEU A 59 -4.71 5.72 -4.54
CA LEU A 59 -5.11 4.53 -3.79
C LEU A 59 -6.19 3.73 -4.52
N ALA A 60 -7.22 4.40 -5.04
CA ALA A 60 -8.31 3.74 -5.76
C ALA A 60 -7.80 3.00 -7.01
N GLU A 61 -6.89 3.62 -7.76
CA GLU A 61 -6.29 3.01 -8.95
C GLU A 61 -5.40 1.81 -8.59
N SER A 62 -4.56 1.93 -7.57
CA SER A 62 -3.76 0.81 -7.08
C SER A 62 -4.64 -0.36 -6.61
N ARG A 63 -5.69 -0.07 -5.85
CA ARG A 63 -6.63 -1.06 -5.34
C ARG A 63 -7.42 -1.72 -6.46
N ARG A 64 -7.82 -0.99 -7.49
CA ARG A 64 -8.49 -1.55 -8.66
C ARG A 64 -7.65 -2.66 -9.29
N ILE A 65 -6.36 -2.39 -9.52
CA ILE A 65 -5.41 -3.36 -10.06
C ILE A 65 -5.29 -4.59 -9.15
N THR A 66 -5.14 -4.39 -7.85
CA THR A 66 -5.09 -5.47 -6.86
C THR A 66 -6.32 -6.38 -6.95
N LEU A 67 -7.52 -5.80 -6.94
CA LEU A 67 -8.76 -6.56 -6.95
C LEU A 67 -8.97 -7.31 -8.27
N GLU A 68 -8.62 -6.73 -9.41
CA GLU A 68 -8.69 -7.39 -10.70
C GLU A 68 -7.78 -8.64 -10.75
N HIS A 69 -6.56 -8.53 -10.24
CA HIS A 69 -5.67 -9.68 -10.16
C HIS A 69 -6.15 -10.74 -9.18
N LEU A 70 -6.59 -10.35 -7.98
CA LEU A 70 -7.09 -11.29 -6.97
C LEU A 70 -8.34 -12.03 -7.43
N ALA A 71 -9.22 -11.38 -8.20
CA ALA A 71 -10.44 -12.00 -8.72
C ALA A 71 -10.19 -13.21 -9.63
N THR A 72 -8.98 -13.34 -10.16
CA THR A 72 -8.57 -14.46 -11.03
C THR A 72 -7.75 -15.53 -10.30
N ARG A 73 -7.56 -15.40 -8.99
CA ARG A 73 -6.74 -16.30 -8.17
C ARG A 73 -7.61 -17.24 -7.36
N ASP A 74 -7.06 -18.41 -7.05
CA ASP A 74 -7.68 -19.45 -6.25
C ASP A 74 -6.94 -19.70 -4.93
N ASP A 75 -7.45 -20.61 -4.11
CA ASP A 75 -6.85 -20.95 -2.83
C ASP A 75 -5.46 -21.59 -2.99
N ALA A 76 -5.21 -22.30 -4.08
CA ALA A 76 -3.91 -22.87 -4.37
C ALA A 76 -2.87 -21.78 -4.62
N TRP A 77 -3.25 -20.72 -5.35
CA TRP A 77 -2.39 -19.55 -5.53
C TRP A 77 -2.13 -18.84 -4.20
N LEU A 78 -3.15 -18.68 -3.35
CA LEU A 78 -2.98 -18.05 -2.03
C LEU A 78 -2.00 -18.83 -1.13
N ALA A 79 -2.01 -20.16 -1.21
CA ALA A 79 -1.14 -21.01 -0.40
C ALA A 79 0.32 -21.04 -0.89
N ARG A 80 0.59 -20.62 -2.12
CA ARG A 80 1.94 -20.70 -2.70
C ARG A 80 2.93 -19.79 -1.99
N PRO A 81 4.20 -20.20 -1.81
CA PRO A 81 5.25 -19.31 -1.35
C PRO A 81 5.45 -18.12 -2.30
N VAL A 82 5.81 -16.96 -1.75
CA VAL A 82 6.21 -15.78 -2.54
C VAL A 82 7.70 -15.89 -2.87
N PRO A 83 8.11 -16.04 -4.14
CA PRO A 83 9.50 -16.31 -4.49
C PRO A 83 10.49 -15.25 -4.00
N ALA A 84 10.10 -13.97 -4.06
CA ALA A 84 10.92 -12.86 -3.62
C ALA A 84 10.87 -12.60 -2.11
N ALA A 85 10.06 -13.34 -1.36
CA ALA A 85 9.87 -13.18 0.09
C ALA A 85 9.54 -14.54 0.73
N ALA A 86 10.53 -15.45 0.73
CA ALA A 86 10.39 -16.88 1.08
C ALA A 86 9.77 -17.16 2.47
N ALA A 87 9.73 -16.18 3.38
CA ALA A 87 9.11 -16.33 4.70
C ALA A 87 7.58 -16.18 4.68
N MET A 88 6.97 -15.87 3.54
CA MET A 88 5.52 -15.66 3.43
C MET A 88 4.93 -16.39 2.22
N ASN A 89 3.64 -16.67 2.29
CA ASN A 89 2.83 -17.05 1.14
C ASN A 89 1.96 -15.88 0.67
N ALA A 90 1.30 -16.04 -0.46
CA ALA A 90 0.44 -14.99 -1.03
C ALA A 90 -0.73 -14.63 -0.10
N HIS A 91 -1.29 -15.60 0.63
CA HIS A 91 -2.36 -15.35 1.62
C HIS A 91 -1.88 -14.41 2.73
N PHE A 92 -0.73 -14.70 3.35
CA PHE A 92 -0.16 -13.83 4.38
C PHE A 92 0.14 -12.43 3.84
N ALA A 93 0.69 -12.34 2.63
CA ALA A 93 1.01 -11.05 2.00
C ALA A 93 -0.23 -10.15 1.91
N TRP A 94 -1.34 -10.65 1.40
CA TRP A 94 -2.57 -9.85 1.23
C TRP A 94 -3.35 -9.67 2.52
N PHE A 95 -3.27 -10.62 3.47
CA PHE A 95 -3.76 -10.41 4.83
C PHE A 95 -3.01 -9.26 5.51
N HIS A 96 -1.68 -9.22 5.37
CA HIS A 96 -0.86 -8.16 5.96
C HIS A 96 -1.17 -6.77 5.37
N VAL A 97 -1.43 -6.68 4.08
CA VAL A 97 -1.90 -5.43 3.44
C VAL A 97 -3.19 -4.94 4.10
N ALA A 98 -4.16 -5.82 4.31
CA ALA A 98 -5.43 -5.47 4.96
C ALA A 98 -5.22 -5.07 6.43
N GLU A 99 -4.37 -5.80 7.17
CA GLU A 99 -4.04 -5.52 8.57
C GLU A 99 -3.38 -4.15 8.73
N ASP A 100 -2.39 -3.84 7.89
CA ASP A 100 -1.69 -2.57 7.88
C ASP A 100 -2.66 -1.40 7.63
N GLU A 101 -3.55 -1.55 6.65
CA GLU A 101 -4.58 -0.56 6.36
C GLU A 101 -5.55 -0.35 7.52
N ILE A 102 -5.96 -1.41 8.22
CA ILE A 102 -6.83 -1.33 9.40
C ILE A 102 -6.15 -0.51 10.51
N ASN A 103 -4.87 -0.77 10.78
CA ASN A 103 -4.09 -0.06 11.77
C ASN A 103 -3.97 1.44 11.45
N HIS A 104 -3.56 1.76 10.24
CA HIS A 104 -3.41 3.15 9.79
C HIS A 104 -4.74 3.88 9.61
N ARG A 105 -5.83 3.18 9.34
CA ARG A 105 -7.19 3.76 9.35
C ARG A 105 -7.52 4.33 10.75
N GLY A 106 -7.11 3.66 11.80
CA GLY A 106 -7.24 4.18 13.16
C GLY A 106 -6.50 5.51 13.35
N GLN A 107 -5.28 5.61 12.83
CA GLN A 107 -4.49 6.85 12.85
C GLN A 107 -5.15 7.97 12.03
N ILE A 108 -5.69 7.67 10.87
CA ILE A 108 -6.43 8.65 10.04
C ILE A 108 -7.64 9.20 10.81
N ARG A 109 -8.42 8.35 11.44
CA ARG A 109 -9.58 8.77 12.25
C ARG A 109 -9.17 9.66 13.42
N TRP A 110 -8.09 9.30 14.10
CA TRP A 110 -7.53 10.07 15.20
C TRP A 110 -7.05 11.46 14.74
N LEU A 111 -6.33 11.55 13.63
CA LEU A 111 -5.89 12.80 13.03
C LEU A 111 -7.08 13.66 12.59
N ARG A 112 -8.04 13.06 11.87
CA ARG A 112 -9.23 13.76 11.39
C ARG A 112 -10.03 14.41 12.49
N ALA A 113 -10.14 13.75 13.65
CA ALA A 113 -10.85 14.29 14.80
C ALA A 113 -10.19 15.55 15.41
N ARG A 114 -8.92 15.82 15.08
CA ARG A 114 -8.12 16.94 15.59
C ARG A 114 -7.88 18.04 14.56
N LEU A 115 -8.26 17.83 13.34
CA LEU A 115 -8.20 18.87 12.31
C LEU A 115 -9.37 19.84 12.49
N PRO A 116 -9.16 21.16 12.22
CA PRO A 116 -10.25 22.12 12.19
C PRO A 116 -11.36 21.66 11.25
N ARG A 117 -12.60 21.80 11.67
CA ARG A 117 -13.74 21.56 10.77
C ARG A 117 -13.83 22.75 9.82
N ALA A 118 -13.89 22.45 8.54
CA ALA A 118 -14.13 23.47 7.52
C ALA A 118 -15.53 24.07 7.67
#